data_9390861189431015f0d6b0862c091040
#
_entry.id   9390861189431015f0d6b0862c091040
#
_cell.length_a   1.000
_cell.length_b   1.000
_cell.length_c   1.000
_cell.angle_alpha   90.00
_cell.angle_beta   90.00
_cell.angle_gamma   90.00
#
_symmetry.space_group_name_H-M   'P 1'
#
loop_
_entity.id
_entity.type
_entity.pdbx_description
1 polymer ?
#
loop_
_entity_poly.entity_id
_entity_poly.type
_entity_poly.pdbx_seq_one_letter_code
_entity_poly.pdbx_strand_id
1 'polypeptide(L)'
;LVCFTGQVPLPLIGNDAFQEVDIVGITRNITKYSVTVRDRKDLGKIIKMAFHIARTGKPGPVLIDLPKDIQTASGPAEYPDKVEIRGYRVNDTVHVGQLKRAYKMLKSAKKPLILAGGGINVARANENLRRFVEAENVPVVTTIMGKGAIPTTHPLYVGNCGMHGKYAANKAVSECDLLFSIGTRFNDRITGDLNEFAPKAKIVHIDVDTASISRNVVVDVPIVADANVALDKLNEWAEPIKTAEWQKQIKAWDEENPLGMRRDKGM
;
A
#
# COMPACT_ATOMS: atom_id res chain seq x y z
N LEU A 1 -1.68 7.73 -12.11
CA LEU A 1 -2.07 7.88 -13.50
C LEU A 1 -3.23 8.87 -13.60
N VAL A 2 -3.12 9.87 -14.50
CA VAL A 2 -4.23 10.72 -14.93
C VAL A 2 -4.44 10.47 -16.42
N CYS A 3 -5.65 10.03 -16.78
CA CYS A 3 -6.04 9.73 -18.15
C CYS A 3 -6.90 10.90 -18.69
N PHE A 4 -6.65 11.28 -19.91
CA PHE A 4 -7.50 12.21 -20.66
C PHE A 4 -8.12 11.47 -21.84
N THR A 5 -9.43 11.57 -21.98
CA THR A 5 -10.20 10.97 -23.08
C THR A 5 -10.90 12.06 -23.89
N GLY A 6 -11.12 11.82 -25.16
CA GLY A 6 -11.95 12.68 -26.01
C GLY A 6 -13.40 12.25 -25.99
N GLN A 7 -14.31 13.20 -26.14
CA GLN A 7 -15.75 12.96 -26.17
C GLN A 7 -16.41 13.81 -27.28
N VAL A 8 -17.57 13.38 -27.74
CA VAL A 8 -18.41 14.17 -28.62
C VAL A 8 -18.79 15.52 -27.97
N PRO A 9 -19.17 16.57 -28.72
CA PRO A 9 -19.63 17.83 -28.13
C PRO A 9 -20.74 17.63 -27.10
N LEU A 10 -20.78 18.46 -26.07
CA LEU A 10 -21.74 18.36 -24.96
C LEU A 10 -23.20 18.17 -25.38
N PRO A 11 -23.73 18.91 -26.40
CA PRO A 11 -25.12 18.74 -26.84
C PRO A 11 -25.44 17.37 -27.46
N LEU A 12 -24.42 16.61 -27.87
CA LEU A 12 -24.58 15.30 -28.51
C LEU A 12 -24.51 14.14 -27.52
N ILE A 13 -24.01 14.38 -26.29
CA ILE A 13 -23.91 13.34 -25.27
C ILE A 13 -25.30 12.81 -24.92
N GLY A 14 -25.47 11.49 -24.99
CA GLY A 14 -26.72 10.77 -24.72
C GLY A 14 -27.67 10.67 -25.94
N ASN A 15 -27.19 10.99 -27.15
CA ASN A 15 -28.01 10.94 -28.37
C ASN A 15 -27.49 9.89 -29.40
N ASP A 16 -26.77 8.88 -28.97
CA ASP A 16 -26.17 7.86 -29.84
C ASP A 16 -25.30 8.47 -30.98
N ALA A 17 -24.54 9.50 -30.68
CA ALA A 17 -23.67 10.13 -31.64
C ALA A 17 -22.53 9.17 -32.07
N PHE A 18 -22.02 9.37 -33.31
CA PHE A 18 -20.91 8.55 -33.79
C PHE A 18 -19.68 8.62 -32.87
N GLN A 19 -19.18 7.45 -32.43
CA GLN A 19 -18.08 7.29 -31.48
C GLN A 19 -18.36 7.87 -30.08
N GLU A 20 -19.60 8.07 -29.71
CA GLU A 20 -19.98 8.38 -28.35
C GLU A 20 -19.83 7.14 -27.43
N VAL A 21 -19.33 7.34 -26.22
CA VAL A 21 -19.29 6.32 -25.16
C VAL A 21 -19.36 6.96 -23.78
N ASP A 22 -20.10 6.33 -22.86
CA ASP A 22 -20.06 6.74 -21.43
C ASP A 22 -18.78 6.21 -20.76
N ILE A 23 -17.64 6.82 -21.12
CA ILE A 23 -16.34 6.42 -20.58
C ILE A 23 -16.25 6.64 -19.06
N VAL A 24 -16.95 7.64 -18.52
CA VAL A 24 -17.03 7.91 -17.07
C VAL A 24 -17.75 6.77 -16.36
N GLY A 25 -18.89 6.31 -16.90
CA GLY A 25 -19.63 5.15 -16.36
C GLY A 25 -18.80 3.87 -16.40
N ILE A 26 -18.15 3.57 -17.52
CA ILE A 26 -17.29 2.39 -17.70
C ILE A 26 -16.11 2.39 -16.70
N THR A 27 -15.48 3.54 -16.49
CA THR A 27 -14.25 3.64 -15.68
C THR A 27 -14.49 3.90 -14.20
N ARG A 28 -15.72 4.18 -13.77
CA ARG A 28 -16.06 4.51 -12.38
C ARG A 28 -15.56 3.49 -11.37
N ASN A 29 -15.64 2.20 -11.70
CA ASN A 29 -15.27 1.11 -10.79
C ASN A 29 -13.76 0.84 -10.71
N ILE A 30 -12.98 1.40 -11.64
CA ILE A 30 -11.52 1.18 -11.73
C ILE A 30 -10.70 2.44 -11.53
N THR A 31 -11.36 3.58 -11.28
CA THR A 31 -10.71 4.87 -11.04
C THR A 31 -11.08 5.43 -9.66
N LYS A 32 -10.23 6.28 -9.10
CA LYS A 32 -10.54 7.03 -7.88
C LYS A 32 -11.54 8.15 -8.14
N TYR A 33 -11.47 8.72 -9.34
CA TYR A 33 -12.32 9.81 -9.77
C TYR A 33 -12.40 9.81 -11.30
N SER A 34 -13.56 10.02 -11.83
CA SER A 34 -13.79 10.19 -13.25
C SER A 34 -14.82 11.30 -13.48
N VAL A 35 -14.58 12.15 -14.47
CA VAL A 35 -15.42 13.32 -14.71
C VAL A 35 -15.39 13.74 -16.17
N THR A 36 -16.56 14.09 -16.73
CA THR A 36 -16.67 14.82 -18.00
C THR A 36 -16.66 16.32 -17.73
N VAL A 37 -15.77 17.06 -18.35
CA VAL A 37 -15.70 18.53 -18.23
C VAL A 37 -16.91 19.14 -18.94
N ARG A 38 -17.74 19.89 -18.22
CA ARG A 38 -18.97 20.50 -18.78
C ARG A 38 -18.88 22.01 -18.97
N ASP A 39 -17.94 22.67 -18.31
CA ASP A 39 -17.64 24.09 -18.50
C ASP A 39 -16.12 24.26 -18.65
N ARG A 40 -15.72 24.97 -19.67
CA ARG A 40 -14.31 25.26 -19.92
C ARG A 40 -13.65 26.02 -18.74
N LYS A 41 -14.40 26.86 -18.04
CA LYS A 41 -13.92 27.62 -16.88
C LYS A 41 -13.45 26.69 -15.75
N ASP A 42 -14.05 25.50 -15.63
CA ASP A 42 -13.68 24.51 -14.60
C ASP A 42 -12.47 23.66 -14.99
N LEU A 43 -12.01 23.70 -16.24
CA LEU A 43 -10.98 22.81 -16.76
C LEU A 43 -9.71 22.81 -15.90
N GLY A 44 -9.14 23.97 -15.62
CA GLY A 44 -7.91 24.07 -14.81
C GLY A 44 -8.10 23.56 -13.39
N LYS A 45 -9.26 23.86 -12.77
CA LYS A 45 -9.61 23.33 -11.43
C LYS A 45 -9.76 21.81 -11.45
N ILE A 46 -10.46 21.24 -12.44
CA ILE A 46 -10.66 19.80 -12.59
C ILE A 46 -9.30 19.08 -12.80
N ILE A 47 -8.44 19.64 -13.64
CA ILE A 47 -7.08 19.08 -13.84
C ILE A 47 -6.30 19.08 -12.50
N LYS A 48 -6.32 20.20 -11.76
CA LYS A 48 -5.65 20.28 -10.46
C LYS A 48 -6.20 19.27 -9.46
N MET A 49 -7.53 19.12 -9.39
CA MET A 49 -8.21 18.13 -8.56
C MET A 49 -7.79 16.70 -8.94
N ALA A 50 -7.76 16.39 -10.24
CA ALA A 50 -7.40 15.09 -10.76
C ALA A 50 -6.00 14.66 -10.32
N PHE A 51 -5.00 15.54 -10.49
CA PHE A 51 -3.64 15.28 -10.02
C PHE A 51 -3.54 15.16 -8.51
N HIS A 52 -4.29 15.96 -7.76
CA HIS A 52 -4.35 15.87 -6.31
C HIS A 52 -4.92 14.51 -5.86
N ILE A 53 -6.09 14.12 -6.39
CA ILE A 53 -6.74 12.85 -6.05
C ILE A 53 -5.90 11.65 -6.47
N ALA A 54 -5.29 11.69 -7.67
CA ALA A 54 -4.52 10.57 -8.20
C ALA A 54 -3.35 10.17 -7.30
N ARG A 55 -2.72 11.12 -6.60
CA ARG A 55 -1.47 10.91 -5.86
C ARG A 55 -1.59 10.99 -4.34
N THR A 56 -2.74 11.38 -3.80
CA THR A 56 -2.95 11.50 -2.34
C THR A 56 -3.75 10.33 -1.78
N GLY A 57 -3.63 10.07 -0.48
CA GLY A 57 -4.18 8.88 0.14
C GLY A 57 -3.60 7.62 -0.51
N LYS A 58 -4.43 6.59 -0.74
CA LYS A 58 -4.01 5.46 -1.59
C LYS A 58 -3.97 5.92 -3.04
N PRO A 59 -2.78 6.01 -3.69
CA PRO A 59 -2.69 6.47 -5.08
C PRO A 59 -3.46 5.56 -6.04
N GLY A 60 -4.05 6.17 -7.08
CA GLY A 60 -4.79 5.41 -8.07
C GLY A 60 -5.15 6.23 -9.31
N PRO A 61 -5.70 5.60 -10.36
CA PRO A 61 -6.02 6.27 -11.61
C PRO A 61 -7.18 7.25 -11.45
N VAL A 62 -7.13 8.30 -12.28
CA VAL A 62 -8.18 9.32 -12.45
C VAL A 62 -8.40 9.55 -13.93
N LEU A 63 -9.64 9.78 -14.34
CA LEU A 63 -9.99 10.06 -15.72
C LEU A 63 -10.68 11.40 -15.87
N ILE A 64 -10.25 12.17 -16.87
CA ILE A 64 -10.88 13.42 -17.31
C ILE A 64 -11.32 13.23 -18.75
N ASP A 65 -12.62 13.30 -18.97
CA ASP A 65 -13.24 13.21 -20.29
C ASP A 65 -13.48 14.61 -20.84
N LEU A 66 -12.97 14.88 -22.04
CA LEU A 66 -12.90 16.20 -22.66
C LEU A 66 -13.78 16.26 -23.91
N PRO A 67 -15.01 16.83 -23.82
CA PRO A 67 -15.84 17.10 -25.00
C PRO A 67 -15.16 18.01 -26.01
N LYS A 68 -15.43 17.78 -27.29
CA LYS A 68 -14.76 18.49 -28.41
C LYS A 68 -14.98 20.01 -28.35
N ASP A 69 -16.17 20.45 -27.99
CA ASP A 69 -16.51 21.87 -27.84
C ASP A 69 -15.75 22.51 -26.67
N ILE A 70 -15.52 21.80 -25.59
CA ILE A 70 -14.67 22.26 -24.48
C ILE A 70 -13.21 22.41 -24.94
N GLN A 71 -12.70 21.47 -25.75
CA GLN A 71 -11.32 21.52 -26.23
C GLN A 71 -11.09 22.69 -27.21
N THR A 72 -12.09 23.06 -28.02
CA THR A 72 -11.99 24.13 -29.02
C THR A 72 -12.39 25.51 -28.48
N ALA A 73 -13.04 25.57 -27.32
CA ALA A 73 -13.47 26.84 -26.75
C ALA A 73 -12.28 27.71 -26.32
N SER A 74 -12.33 29.00 -26.68
CA SER A 74 -11.35 30.01 -26.28
C SER A 74 -11.76 30.71 -24.97
N GLY A 75 -10.79 31.17 -24.19
CA GLY A 75 -11.03 31.94 -22.98
C GLY A 75 -9.81 32.01 -22.05
N PRO A 76 -9.91 32.65 -20.87
CA PRO A 76 -8.81 32.77 -19.92
C PRO A 76 -8.24 31.42 -19.51
N ALA A 77 -6.91 31.31 -19.39
CA ALA A 77 -6.23 30.15 -18.83
C ALA A 77 -6.16 30.32 -17.31
N GLU A 78 -7.09 29.69 -16.59
CA GLU A 78 -7.13 29.72 -15.13
C GLU A 78 -6.69 28.37 -14.57
N TYR A 79 -5.63 28.36 -13.76
CA TYR A 79 -5.13 27.17 -13.08
C TYR A 79 -4.86 27.50 -11.61
N PRO A 80 -5.70 27.04 -10.66
CA PRO A 80 -5.61 27.44 -9.28
C PRO A 80 -4.35 26.84 -8.59
N ASP A 81 -3.76 27.60 -7.67
CA ASP A 81 -2.62 27.13 -6.87
C ASP A 81 -3.01 26.00 -5.92
N LYS A 82 -4.22 26.03 -5.40
CA LYS A 82 -4.76 25.04 -4.47
C LYS A 82 -6.17 24.63 -4.86
N VAL A 83 -6.55 23.42 -4.49
CA VAL A 83 -7.93 22.93 -4.63
C VAL A 83 -8.44 22.41 -3.30
N GLU A 84 -9.66 22.80 -2.97
CA GLU A 84 -10.43 22.22 -1.87
C GLU A 84 -11.51 21.32 -2.47
N ILE A 85 -11.54 20.06 -2.02
CA ILE A 85 -12.47 19.05 -2.52
C ILE A 85 -13.38 18.64 -1.39
N ARG A 86 -14.67 18.98 -1.52
CA ARG A 86 -15.68 18.66 -0.50
C ARG A 86 -15.72 17.14 -0.27
N GLY A 87 -15.58 16.73 0.99
CA GLY A 87 -15.63 15.31 1.37
C GLY A 87 -14.36 14.51 1.08
N TYR A 88 -13.35 15.10 0.43
CA TYR A 88 -12.06 14.43 0.23
C TYR A 88 -11.02 15.01 1.20
N ARG A 89 -10.62 14.19 2.16
CA ARG A 89 -9.57 14.54 3.13
C ARG A 89 -8.44 13.55 3.04
N VAL A 90 -7.25 14.05 2.89
CA VAL A 90 -6.02 13.22 3.01
C VAL A 90 -5.71 13.08 4.48
N ASN A 91 -5.57 11.84 4.94
CA ASN A 91 -5.11 11.60 6.30
C ASN A 91 -3.57 11.63 6.31
N ASP A 92 -3.01 12.76 6.74
CA ASP A 92 -1.57 13.04 6.87
C ASP A 92 -1.06 12.89 8.30
N THR A 93 -1.91 12.41 9.21
CA THR A 93 -1.60 12.20 10.63
C THR A 93 -1.76 10.75 11.02
N VAL A 94 -1.15 10.37 12.15
CA VAL A 94 -1.32 9.05 12.76
C VAL A 94 -1.95 9.16 14.14
N HIS A 95 -2.87 8.25 14.46
CA HIS A 95 -3.45 8.20 15.80
C HIS A 95 -2.42 7.66 16.81
N VAL A 96 -1.76 8.57 17.53
CA VAL A 96 -0.65 8.27 18.44
C VAL A 96 -1.00 7.22 19.49
N GLY A 97 -2.24 7.22 20.03
CA GLY A 97 -2.69 6.24 21.02
C GLY A 97 -2.71 4.81 20.47
N GLN A 98 -3.21 4.62 19.24
CA GLN A 98 -3.19 3.30 18.57
C GLN A 98 -1.76 2.89 18.23
N LEU A 99 -0.93 3.82 17.78
CA LEU A 99 0.47 3.55 17.47
C LEU A 99 1.25 3.12 18.71
N LYS A 100 1.04 3.79 19.87
CA LYS A 100 1.63 3.38 21.16
C LYS A 100 1.15 2.00 21.61
N ARG A 101 -0.13 1.67 21.38
CA ARG A 101 -0.67 0.33 21.67
C ARG A 101 0.03 -0.73 20.83
N ALA A 102 0.16 -0.48 19.51
CA ALA A 102 0.89 -1.36 18.59
C ALA A 102 2.36 -1.53 19.00
N TYR A 103 3.02 -0.44 19.33
CA TYR A 103 4.41 -0.44 19.79
C TYR A 103 4.60 -1.23 21.08
N LYS A 104 3.69 -1.07 22.07
CA LYS A 104 3.72 -1.84 23.29
C LYS A 104 3.57 -3.36 23.02
N MET A 105 2.72 -3.74 22.07
CA MET A 105 2.60 -5.14 21.65
C MET A 105 3.90 -5.64 21.03
N LEU A 106 4.56 -4.83 20.18
CA LEU A 106 5.85 -5.17 19.59
C LEU A 106 6.91 -5.42 20.66
N LYS A 107 7.00 -4.55 21.67
CA LYS A 107 7.96 -4.69 22.79
C LYS A 107 7.72 -5.91 23.66
N SER A 108 6.48 -6.43 23.72
CA SER A 108 6.12 -7.60 24.55
C SER A 108 6.19 -8.93 23.78
N ALA A 109 6.33 -8.89 22.46
CA ALA A 109 6.37 -10.09 21.63
C ALA A 109 7.68 -10.86 21.80
N LYS A 110 7.58 -12.20 21.77
CA LYS A 110 8.74 -13.11 21.83
C LYS A 110 9.24 -13.49 20.44
N LYS A 111 8.33 -13.54 19.48
CA LYS A 111 8.58 -13.89 18.07
C LYS A 111 8.00 -12.82 17.12
N PRO A 112 8.37 -11.55 17.29
CA PRO A 112 7.83 -10.49 16.43
C PRO A 112 8.33 -10.65 15.01
N LEU A 113 7.45 -10.33 14.03
CA LEU A 113 7.78 -10.32 12.61
C LEU A 113 7.18 -9.08 11.97
N ILE A 114 7.99 -8.33 11.22
CA ILE A 114 7.50 -7.22 10.39
C ILE A 114 7.13 -7.76 9.02
N LEU A 115 5.92 -7.42 8.53
CA LEU A 115 5.48 -7.69 7.16
C LEU A 115 5.40 -6.37 6.38
N ALA A 116 6.35 -6.16 5.48
CA ALA A 116 6.41 -4.97 4.65
C ALA A 116 5.73 -5.22 3.29
N GLY A 117 4.65 -4.48 3.04
CA GLY A 117 3.90 -4.53 1.79
C GLY A 117 4.31 -3.45 0.78
N GLY A 118 3.62 -3.42 -0.37
CA GLY A 118 3.86 -2.44 -1.43
C GLY A 118 3.61 -0.99 -1.01
N GLY A 119 2.83 -0.77 0.06
CA GLY A 119 2.59 0.55 0.63
C GLY A 119 3.87 1.24 1.10
N ILE A 120 4.89 0.49 1.54
CA ILE A 120 6.21 1.04 1.89
C ILE A 120 6.84 1.75 0.67
N ASN A 121 6.86 1.07 -0.48
CA ASN A 121 7.45 1.61 -1.71
C ASN A 121 6.64 2.81 -2.23
N VAL A 122 5.31 2.73 -2.17
CA VAL A 122 4.40 3.81 -2.59
C VAL A 122 4.56 5.06 -1.72
N ALA A 123 4.68 4.88 -0.41
CA ALA A 123 4.89 5.97 0.56
C ALA A 123 6.34 6.47 0.57
N ARG A 124 7.26 5.83 -0.15
CA ARG A 124 8.73 6.09 -0.10
C ARG A 124 9.30 5.98 1.31
N ALA A 125 8.76 5.03 2.08
CA ALA A 125 9.10 4.82 3.49
C ALA A 125 10.25 3.82 3.72
N ASN A 126 11.00 3.49 2.67
CA ASN A 126 12.05 2.47 2.68
C ASN A 126 13.13 2.75 3.74
N GLU A 127 13.62 3.99 3.80
CA GLU A 127 14.64 4.39 4.76
C GLU A 127 14.12 4.35 6.21
N ASN A 128 12.89 4.85 6.44
CA ASN A 128 12.26 4.80 7.76
C ASN A 128 11.96 3.35 8.19
N LEU A 129 11.59 2.46 7.26
CA LEU A 129 11.46 1.04 7.55
C LEU A 129 12.79 0.41 7.96
N ARG A 130 13.86 0.69 7.21
CA ARG A 130 15.20 0.18 7.50
C ARG A 130 15.66 0.59 8.90
N ARG A 131 15.57 1.88 9.21
CA ARG A 131 15.90 2.43 10.54
C ARG A 131 15.11 1.74 11.65
N PHE A 132 13.81 1.54 11.44
CA PHE A 132 12.94 0.88 12.42
C PHE A 132 13.33 -0.58 12.64
N VAL A 133 13.54 -1.34 11.56
CA VAL A 133 13.96 -2.75 11.59
C VAL A 133 15.30 -2.91 12.32
N GLU A 134 16.29 -2.04 12.01
CA GLU A 134 17.60 -2.06 12.64
C GLU A 134 17.54 -1.69 14.13
N ALA A 135 16.83 -0.61 14.46
CA ALA A 135 16.71 -0.13 15.83
C ALA A 135 15.97 -1.11 16.74
N GLU A 136 14.91 -1.74 16.26
CA GLU A 136 14.14 -2.74 17.00
C GLU A 136 14.80 -4.14 16.98
N ASN A 137 15.72 -4.39 16.05
CA ASN A 137 16.34 -5.70 15.82
C ASN A 137 15.31 -6.80 15.51
N VAL A 138 14.29 -6.50 14.69
CA VAL A 138 13.17 -7.42 14.38
C VAL A 138 13.29 -7.95 12.95
N PRO A 139 13.16 -9.28 12.72
CA PRO A 139 13.16 -9.84 11.38
C PRO A 139 12.01 -9.31 10.54
N VAL A 140 12.26 -9.16 9.23
CA VAL A 140 11.31 -8.61 8.27
C VAL A 140 11.13 -9.53 7.07
N VAL A 141 9.87 -9.74 6.69
CA VAL A 141 9.45 -10.38 5.45
C VAL A 141 8.75 -9.37 4.55
N THR A 142 8.77 -9.59 3.25
CA THR A 142 8.07 -8.71 2.30
C THR A 142 6.99 -9.47 1.54
N THR A 143 5.95 -8.76 1.11
CA THR A 143 5.10 -9.24 0.03
C THR A 143 5.83 -9.08 -1.31
N ILE A 144 5.32 -9.69 -2.38
CA ILE A 144 5.90 -9.48 -3.72
C ILE A 144 5.94 -7.99 -4.11
N MET A 145 4.90 -7.22 -3.78
CA MET A 145 4.84 -5.78 -4.03
C MET A 145 5.69 -4.96 -3.03
N GLY A 146 6.03 -5.55 -1.88
CA GLY A 146 6.94 -4.97 -0.89
C GLY A 146 8.41 -5.24 -1.19
N LYS A 147 8.72 -6.03 -2.22
CA LYS A 147 10.10 -6.32 -2.61
C LYS A 147 10.83 -5.01 -2.96
N GLY A 148 12.04 -4.85 -2.42
CA GLY A 148 12.79 -3.59 -2.50
C GLY A 148 12.51 -2.61 -1.35
N ALA A 149 11.55 -2.91 -0.45
CA ALA A 149 11.32 -2.09 0.75
C ALA A 149 12.53 -2.09 1.71
N ILE A 150 13.30 -3.17 1.69
CA ILE A 150 14.57 -3.33 2.39
C ILE A 150 15.54 -4.09 1.47
N PRO A 151 16.87 -3.84 1.53
CA PRO A 151 17.83 -4.59 0.74
C PRO A 151 17.77 -6.10 1.00
N THR A 152 17.85 -6.92 -0.04
CA THR A 152 17.80 -8.39 0.09
C THR A 152 19.02 -8.99 0.81
N THR A 153 20.10 -8.22 0.91
CA THR A 153 21.33 -8.56 1.66
C THR A 153 21.28 -8.12 3.12
N HIS A 154 20.19 -7.47 3.55
CA HIS A 154 20.05 -7.01 4.93
C HIS A 154 19.97 -8.20 5.90
N PRO A 155 20.72 -8.21 7.02
CA PRO A 155 20.79 -9.37 7.92
C PRO A 155 19.46 -9.78 8.56
N LEU A 156 18.53 -8.82 8.74
CA LEU A 156 17.20 -9.08 9.29
C LEU A 156 16.15 -9.39 8.19
N TYR A 157 16.52 -9.37 6.90
CA TYR A 157 15.61 -9.74 5.82
C TYR A 157 15.52 -11.25 5.67
N VAL A 158 14.35 -11.81 5.96
CA VAL A 158 14.10 -13.26 5.86
C VAL A 158 13.79 -13.68 4.42
N GLY A 159 13.02 -12.89 3.70
CA GLY A 159 12.61 -13.22 2.34
C GLY A 159 11.23 -12.69 1.98
N ASN A 160 10.78 -13.08 0.79
CA ASN A 160 9.42 -12.84 0.34
C ASN A 160 8.49 -13.92 0.89
N CYS A 161 7.31 -13.55 1.39
CA CYS A 161 6.28 -14.49 1.84
C CYS A 161 5.13 -14.61 0.85
N GLY A 162 4.26 -15.59 1.05
CA GLY A 162 3.09 -15.90 0.23
C GLY A 162 3.32 -17.10 -0.68
N MET A 163 2.46 -17.29 -1.70
CA MET A 163 2.41 -18.46 -2.58
C MET A 163 3.77 -18.78 -3.25
N HIS A 164 4.51 -17.75 -3.64
CA HIS A 164 5.86 -17.88 -4.23
C HIS A 164 6.95 -17.40 -3.26
N GLY A 165 6.65 -17.51 -1.97
CA GLY A 165 7.54 -17.06 -0.92
C GLY A 165 8.62 -18.09 -0.58
N LYS A 166 9.64 -17.62 0.13
CA LYS A 166 10.69 -18.46 0.70
C LYS A 166 10.12 -19.29 1.85
N TYR A 167 10.56 -20.55 1.99
CA TYR A 167 10.08 -21.44 3.06
C TYR A 167 10.22 -20.78 4.45
N ALA A 168 11.42 -20.29 4.76
CA ALA A 168 11.69 -19.64 6.04
C ALA A 168 10.79 -18.42 6.30
N ALA A 169 10.47 -17.63 5.25
CA ALA A 169 9.58 -16.49 5.36
C ALA A 169 8.14 -16.90 5.66
N ASN A 170 7.62 -17.90 4.96
CA ASN A 170 6.28 -18.44 5.22
C ASN A 170 6.20 -19.11 6.61
N LYS A 171 7.22 -19.86 6.98
CA LYS A 171 7.30 -20.49 8.30
C LYS A 171 7.38 -19.43 9.42
N ALA A 172 8.11 -18.34 9.22
CA ALA A 172 8.16 -17.22 10.16
C ALA A 172 6.79 -16.56 10.33
N VAL A 173 6.01 -16.37 9.26
CA VAL A 173 4.62 -15.86 9.34
C VAL A 173 3.73 -16.81 10.15
N SER A 174 3.83 -18.12 9.94
CA SER A 174 3.00 -19.10 10.67
C SER A 174 3.37 -19.24 12.15
N GLU A 175 4.62 -18.99 12.53
CA GLU A 175 5.14 -19.23 13.89
C GLU A 175 5.33 -17.95 14.72
N CYS A 176 5.19 -16.76 14.14
CA CYS A 176 5.28 -15.50 14.89
C CYS A 176 4.13 -15.37 15.90
N ASP A 177 4.38 -14.66 17.00
CA ASP A 177 3.36 -14.30 18.00
C ASP A 177 2.83 -12.87 17.81
N LEU A 178 3.52 -12.07 17.00
CA LEU A 178 3.08 -10.77 16.53
C LEU A 178 3.48 -10.56 15.07
N LEU A 179 2.49 -10.29 14.23
CA LEU A 179 2.67 -9.85 12.85
C LEU A 179 2.44 -8.33 12.76
N PHE A 180 3.53 -7.57 12.63
CA PHE A 180 3.48 -6.12 12.51
C PHE A 180 3.48 -5.74 11.02
N SER A 181 2.31 -5.52 10.47
CA SER A 181 2.07 -5.38 9.04
C SER A 181 1.96 -3.92 8.64
N ILE A 182 2.69 -3.52 7.58
CA ILE A 182 2.73 -2.14 7.09
C ILE A 182 2.53 -2.13 5.57
N GLY A 183 1.45 -1.47 5.11
CA GLY A 183 1.18 -1.24 3.70
C GLY A 183 0.89 -2.51 2.89
N THR A 184 0.19 -3.48 3.47
CA THR A 184 -0.27 -4.70 2.80
C THR A 184 -1.77 -4.89 2.95
N ARG A 185 -2.45 -5.34 1.90
CA ARG A 185 -3.91 -5.59 1.92
C ARG A 185 -4.29 -7.04 2.20
N PHE A 186 -3.35 -7.89 2.56
CA PHE A 186 -3.59 -9.31 2.89
C PHE A 186 -4.43 -10.04 1.83
N ASN A 187 -4.03 -9.98 0.56
CA ASN A 187 -4.71 -10.73 -0.49
C ASN A 187 -4.40 -12.23 -0.40
N ASP A 188 -5.18 -13.03 -1.11
CA ASP A 188 -5.09 -14.50 -1.15
C ASP A 188 -3.70 -15.04 -1.52
N ARG A 189 -2.92 -14.31 -2.33
CA ARG A 189 -1.55 -14.68 -2.70
C ARG A 189 -0.57 -14.60 -1.54
N ILE A 190 -0.92 -13.85 -0.50
CA ILE A 190 -0.12 -13.72 0.73
C ILE A 190 -0.67 -14.61 1.83
N THR A 191 -2.01 -14.64 2.00
CA THR A 191 -2.65 -15.36 3.10
C THR A 191 -2.80 -16.85 2.83
N GLY A 192 -3.07 -17.23 1.58
CA GLY A 192 -3.56 -18.59 1.32
C GLY A 192 -4.86 -18.83 2.07
N ASP A 193 -4.97 -19.95 2.78
CA ASP A 193 -6.08 -20.22 3.69
C ASP A 193 -6.04 -19.27 4.88
N LEU A 194 -7.11 -18.49 5.05
CA LEU A 194 -7.22 -17.49 6.10
C LEU A 194 -7.20 -18.10 7.52
N ASN A 195 -7.66 -19.34 7.68
CA ASN A 195 -7.65 -20.02 8.97
C ASN A 195 -6.24 -20.46 9.41
N GLU A 196 -5.35 -20.65 8.43
CA GLU A 196 -3.96 -21.05 8.64
C GLU A 196 -2.96 -19.89 8.57
N PHE A 197 -3.44 -18.69 8.21
CA PHE A 197 -2.58 -17.52 8.10
C PHE A 197 -2.24 -16.93 9.47
N ALA A 198 -0.97 -16.98 9.86
CA ALA A 198 -0.45 -16.45 11.11
C ALA A 198 -1.30 -16.84 12.35
N PRO A 199 -1.65 -18.14 12.53
CA PRO A 199 -2.69 -18.58 13.46
C PRO A 199 -2.37 -18.32 14.92
N LYS A 200 -1.10 -18.06 15.24
CA LYS A 200 -0.59 -17.80 16.60
C LYS A 200 -0.39 -16.31 16.88
N ALA A 201 -0.46 -15.48 15.84
CA ALA A 201 -0.08 -14.08 15.93
C ALA A 201 -1.23 -13.15 16.29
N LYS A 202 -0.95 -12.15 17.09
CA LYS A 202 -1.70 -10.91 17.08
C LYS A 202 -1.28 -10.09 15.87
N ILE A 203 -2.22 -9.35 15.29
CA ILE A 203 -1.97 -8.62 14.05
C ILE A 203 -2.13 -7.12 14.27
N VAL A 204 -1.05 -6.39 14.02
CA VAL A 204 -1.05 -4.94 13.85
C VAL A 204 -1.10 -4.64 12.35
N HIS A 205 -1.96 -3.73 11.93
CA HIS A 205 -2.08 -3.36 10.52
C HIS A 205 -2.05 -1.84 10.33
N ILE A 206 -0.99 -1.36 9.71
CA ILE A 206 -0.83 0.04 9.30
C ILE A 206 -1.09 0.10 7.79
N ASP A 207 -2.14 0.81 7.39
CA ASP A 207 -2.46 1.05 5.97
C ASP A 207 -3.14 2.41 5.81
N VAL A 208 -2.92 3.06 4.66
CA VAL A 208 -3.55 4.34 4.32
C VAL A 208 -5.01 4.16 3.89
N ASP A 209 -5.36 2.96 3.44
CA ASP A 209 -6.68 2.62 2.92
C ASP A 209 -7.56 1.97 4.00
N THR A 210 -8.53 2.73 4.50
CA THR A 210 -9.50 2.23 5.50
C THR A 210 -10.25 0.99 5.04
N ALA A 211 -10.49 0.84 3.73
CA ALA A 211 -11.17 -0.32 3.16
C ALA A 211 -10.32 -1.60 3.16
N SER A 212 -9.01 -1.49 3.34
CA SER A 212 -8.10 -2.62 3.46
C SER A 212 -8.00 -3.16 4.89
N ILE A 213 -8.31 -2.34 5.89
CA ILE A 213 -8.23 -2.71 7.31
C ILE A 213 -9.30 -3.75 7.67
N SER A 214 -8.87 -4.87 8.27
CA SER A 214 -9.74 -6.00 8.68
C SER A 214 -10.64 -6.57 7.57
N ARG A 215 -10.29 -6.36 6.32
CA ARG A 215 -11.09 -6.85 5.19
C ARG A 215 -10.97 -8.37 5.01
N ASN A 216 -9.75 -8.88 5.04
CA ASN A 216 -9.47 -10.31 4.82
C ASN A 216 -8.98 -11.00 6.09
N VAL A 217 -8.21 -10.30 6.91
CA VAL A 217 -7.64 -10.82 8.16
C VAL A 217 -8.13 -9.97 9.32
N VAL A 218 -8.56 -10.58 10.40
CA VAL A 218 -8.96 -9.87 11.62
C VAL A 218 -7.73 -9.21 12.25
N VAL A 219 -7.84 -7.92 12.56
CA VAL A 219 -6.73 -7.10 13.05
C VAL A 219 -6.96 -6.70 14.51
N ASP A 220 -5.98 -6.95 15.39
CA ASP A 220 -6.04 -6.57 16.80
C ASP A 220 -5.83 -5.05 17.02
N VAL A 221 -4.95 -4.45 16.22
CA VAL A 221 -4.67 -3.01 16.27
C VAL A 221 -4.65 -2.41 14.86
N PRO A 222 -5.77 -1.82 14.42
CA PRO A 222 -5.85 -1.09 13.16
C PRO A 222 -5.25 0.31 13.31
N ILE A 223 -4.45 0.73 12.33
CA ILE A 223 -3.86 2.07 12.25
C ILE A 223 -4.01 2.60 10.83
N VAL A 224 -4.89 3.58 10.67
CA VAL A 224 -5.07 4.25 9.37
C VAL A 224 -4.06 5.40 9.30
N ALA A 225 -3.00 5.20 8.52
CA ALA A 225 -1.94 6.20 8.34
C ALA A 225 -1.11 5.92 7.09
N ASP A 226 -0.47 6.95 6.57
CA ASP A 226 0.64 6.79 5.63
C ASP A 226 1.80 6.04 6.32
N ALA A 227 2.42 5.11 5.59
CA ALA A 227 3.48 4.25 6.14
C ALA A 227 4.71 5.07 6.59
N ASN A 228 5.05 6.14 5.84
CA ASN A 228 6.18 6.99 6.17
C ASN A 228 5.93 7.77 7.46
N VAL A 229 4.74 8.36 7.60
CA VAL A 229 4.32 9.11 8.80
C VAL A 229 4.30 8.20 10.04
N ALA A 230 3.75 6.98 9.90
CA ALA A 230 3.70 6.03 11.00
C ALA A 230 5.08 5.55 11.43
N LEU A 231 5.95 5.21 10.47
CA LEU A 231 7.32 4.75 10.74
C LEU A 231 8.21 5.87 11.29
N ASP A 232 8.05 7.11 10.82
CA ASP A 232 8.77 8.25 11.38
C ASP A 232 8.48 8.40 12.88
N LYS A 233 7.20 8.32 13.24
CA LYS A 233 6.78 8.37 14.66
C LYS A 233 7.24 7.16 15.48
N LEU A 234 7.23 5.96 14.91
CA LEU A 234 7.73 4.75 15.57
C LEU A 234 9.25 4.83 15.82
N ASN A 235 9.99 5.39 14.87
CA ASN A 235 11.44 5.59 15.00
C ASN A 235 11.85 6.51 16.17
N GLU A 236 10.95 7.42 16.60
CA GLU A 236 11.22 8.24 17.80
C GLU A 236 11.30 7.42 19.10
N TRP A 237 10.63 6.25 19.11
CA TRP A 237 10.51 5.39 20.30
C TRP A 237 11.32 4.10 20.20
N ALA A 238 11.93 3.87 19.01
CA ALA A 238 12.55 2.59 18.70
C ALA A 238 13.73 2.26 19.63
N GLU A 239 13.67 1.08 20.23
CA GLU A 239 14.68 0.52 21.12
C GLU A 239 14.83 -0.99 20.84
N PRO A 240 16.03 -1.59 20.97
CA PRO A 240 16.26 -2.98 20.62
C PRO A 240 15.39 -3.99 21.41
N ILE A 241 14.88 -4.98 20.69
CA ILE A 241 14.17 -6.13 21.26
C ILE A 241 15.09 -7.34 21.26
N LYS A 242 14.94 -8.22 22.26
CA LYS A 242 15.69 -9.47 22.36
C LYS A 242 15.06 -10.51 21.43
N THR A 243 15.53 -10.62 20.19
CA THR A 243 15.02 -11.55 19.17
C THR A 243 16.05 -12.58 18.71
N ALA A 244 17.20 -12.71 19.37
CA ALA A 244 18.30 -13.54 18.93
C ALA A 244 17.91 -15.03 18.71
N GLU A 245 17.17 -15.64 19.66
CA GLU A 245 16.70 -17.02 19.53
C GLU A 245 15.69 -17.17 18.38
N TRP A 246 14.83 -16.17 18.19
CA TRP A 246 13.88 -16.16 17.08
C TRP A 246 14.58 -16.04 15.72
N GLN A 247 15.56 -15.16 15.60
CA GLN A 247 16.39 -15.03 14.40
C GLN A 247 17.17 -16.29 14.10
N LYS A 248 17.74 -16.95 15.13
CA LYS A 248 18.44 -18.24 15.01
C LYS A 248 17.51 -19.33 14.48
N GLN A 249 16.27 -19.38 14.98
CA GLN A 249 15.26 -20.34 14.49
C GLN A 249 14.91 -20.09 13.02
N ILE A 250 14.68 -18.84 12.62
CA ILE A 250 14.41 -18.49 11.21
C ILE A 250 15.59 -18.87 10.32
N LYS A 251 16.81 -18.60 10.76
CA LYS A 251 18.02 -18.95 10.02
C LYS A 251 18.17 -20.45 9.82
N ALA A 252 17.86 -21.26 10.84
CA ALA A 252 17.86 -22.72 10.71
C ALA A 252 16.90 -23.20 9.63
N TRP A 253 15.67 -22.69 9.58
CA TRP A 253 14.72 -23.01 8.51
C TRP A 253 15.21 -22.61 7.12
N ASP A 254 15.97 -21.52 7.03
CA ASP A 254 16.55 -21.06 5.78
C ASP A 254 17.69 -21.95 5.28
N GLU A 255 18.52 -22.42 6.20
CA GLU A 255 19.61 -23.33 5.93
C GLU A 255 19.10 -24.76 5.55
N GLU A 256 18.02 -25.22 6.19
CA GLU A 256 17.36 -26.50 5.87
C GLU A 256 16.66 -26.48 4.51
N ASN A 257 16.15 -25.33 4.07
CA ASN A 257 15.38 -25.18 2.84
C ASN A 257 15.89 -24.00 1.99
N PRO A 258 17.13 -24.04 1.51
CA PRO A 258 17.72 -22.94 0.75
C PRO A 258 17.02 -22.77 -0.60
N LEU A 259 16.84 -21.54 -1.05
CA LEU A 259 16.47 -21.27 -2.43
C LEU A 259 17.64 -21.62 -3.34
N GLY A 260 17.51 -22.71 -4.09
CA GLY A 260 18.49 -23.13 -5.09
C GLY A 260 17.82 -23.45 -6.41
N MET A 261 18.45 -23.11 -7.53
CA MET A 261 18.08 -23.70 -8.81
C MET A 261 18.55 -25.16 -8.81
N ARG A 262 17.62 -26.12 -8.88
CA ARG A 262 17.97 -27.49 -9.26
C ARG A 262 18.49 -27.41 -10.70
N ARG A 263 19.80 -27.50 -10.86
CA ARG A 263 20.38 -27.79 -12.16
C ARG A 263 20.20 -29.29 -12.35
N ASP A 264 19.13 -29.67 -13.04
CA ASP A 264 19.02 -31.04 -13.53
C ASP A 264 20.23 -31.30 -14.43
N LYS A 265 21.08 -32.23 -14.00
CA LYS A 265 22.16 -32.76 -14.84
C LYS A 265 21.49 -33.65 -15.88
N GLY A 266 21.06 -33.06 -16.99
CA GLY A 266 20.47 -33.82 -18.07
C GLY A 266 19.56 -33.00 -18.97
N MET A 267 20.10 -32.16 -19.77
CA MET A 267 19.72 -31.86 -21.16
C MET A 267 20.99 -31.66 -21.94
#